data_ba124ba7ae4a9a6fada378278171f894
#
_entry.id   ba124ba7ae4a9a6fada378278171f894
#
_cell.length_a   1.000
_cell.length_b   1.000
_cell.length_c   1.000
_cell.angle_alpha   90.00
_cell.angle_beta   90.00
_cell.angle_gamma   90.00
#
_symmetry.space_group_name_H-M   'P 1'
#
loop_
_entity.id
_entity.type
_entity.pdbx_description
1 polymer ?
#
loop_
_entity_poly.entity_id
_entity_poly.type
_entity_poly.pdbx_seq_one_letter_code
_entity_poly.pdbx_strand_id
1 'polypeptide(L)'
;MCSSDLPSKEEELSILTRFEHAQPLAELSAVCTTEEIVAAQKDYKKVFVHPLLLDYMTELSQQSRRHPYVVTGVSPRGTLALLNASKAYAFLHERSFVVPEDIKAVAVFVLAHRLVLSRGVGSQSTGTEIIEKLLSDVAVPTENWGKHE
;
A
#
# COMPACT_ATOMS: atom_id res chain seq x y z
N MET A 1 -2.55 -10.71 0.07
CA MET A 1 -2.06 -11.99 0.63
C MET A 1 -0.74 -12.30 -0.02
N CYS A 2 0.35 -12.41 0.75
CA CYS A 2 1.51 -13.13 0.23
C CYS A 2 1.03 -14.58 0.09
N SER A 3 0.73 -15.00 -1.12
CA SER A 3 0.62 -16.42 -1.44
C SER A 3 2.04 -16.98 -1.24
N SER A 4 2.26 -17.61 -0.09
CA SER A 4 3.43 -18.47 0.08
C SER A 4 3.10 -19.81 -0.55
N ASP A 5 2.83 -19.80 -1.86
CA ASP A 5 2.72 -21.04 -2.59
C ASP A 5 4.09 -21.68 -2.56
N LEU A 6 4.13 -22.91 -2.06
CA LEU A 6 5.35 -23.72 -2.12
C LEU A 6 5.74 -23.85 -3.60
N PRO A 7 7.04 -23.76 -3.91
CA PRO A 7 7.51 -23.91 -5.29
C PRO A 7 7.06 -25.25 -5.88
N SER A 8 6.78 -25.27 -7.16
CA SER A 8 6.58 -26.50 -7.91
C SER A 8 7.86 -27.36 -7.91
N LYS A 9 7.74 -28.63 -8.27
CA LYS A 9 8.90 -29.53 -8.35
C LYS A 9 9.99 -28.98 -9.27
N GLU A 10 9.61 -28.39 -10.39
CA GLU A 10 10.52 -27.79 -11.36
C GLU A 10 11.25 -26.56 -10.80
N GLU A 11 10.52 -25.72 -10.08
CA GLU A 11 11.10 -24.55 -9.40
C GLU A 11 12.03 -24.97 -8.27
N GLU A 12 11.66 -25.99 -7.48
CA GLU A 12 12.49 -26.51 -6.41
C GLU A 12 13.78 -27.15 -6.96
N LEU A 13 13.67 -27.92 -8.06
CA LEU A 13 14.82 -28.46 -8.76
C LEU A 13 15.74 -27.35 -9.29
N SER A 14 15.18 -26.29 -9.85
CA SER A 14 15.93 -25.12 -10.29
C SER A 14 16.70 -24.45 -9.14
N ILE A 15 16.04 -24.32 -7.97
CA ILE A 15 16.69 -23.80 -6.76
C ILE A 15 17.87 -24.69 -6.37
N LEU A 16 17.67 -26.01 -6.26
CA LEU A 16 18.72 -26.95 -5.88
C LEU A 16 19.91 -26.90 -6.84
N THR A 17 19.64 -26.94 -8.15
CA THR A 17 20.70 -26.86 -9.18
C THR A 17 21.49 -25.56 -9.08
N ARG A 18 20.83 -24.45 -8.78
CA ARG A 18 21.47 -23.14 -8.60
C ARG A 18 22.42 -23.11 -7.41
N PHE A 19 22.08 -23.82 -6.34
CA PHE A 19 22.87 -23.86 -5.10
C PHE A 19 23.88 -25.02 -5.06
N GLU A 20 23.83 -25.95 -6.02
CA GLU A 20 24.75 -27.13 -6.07
C GLU A 20 26.21 -26.72 -6.24
N HIS A 21 26.47 -25.68 -7.04
CA HIS A 21 27.84 -25.31 -7.42
C HIS A 21 28.27 -23.93 -6.96
N ALA A 22 27.34 -23.06 -6.49
CA ALA A 22 27.63 -21.70 -6.06
C ALA A 22 26.70 -21.26 -4.94
N GLN A 23 27.15 -20.30 -4.15
CA GLN A 23 26.27 -19.53 -3.27
C GLN A 23 25.91 -18.22 -3.98
N PRO A 24 24.72 -18.11 -4.61
CA PRO A 24 24.33 -16.92 -5.38
C PRO A 24 24.40 -15.62 -4.59
N LEU A 25 24.29 -15.70 -3.24
CA LEU A 25 24.43 -14.57 -2.34
C LEU A 25 25.83 -13.93 -2.39
N ALA A 26 26.86 -14.71 -2.68
CA ALA A 26 28.23 -14.20 -2.76
C ALA A 26 28.49 -13.35 -4.02
N GLU A 27 27.63 -13.47 -5.03
CA GLU A 27 27.71 -12.73 -6.28
C GLU A 27 26.92 -11.41 -6.23
N LEU A 28 26.16 -11.17 -5.14
CA LEU A 28 25.39 -9.94 -5.00
C LEU A 28 26.31 -8.75 -4.74
N SER A 29 26.11 -7.70 -5.51
CA SER A 29 26.73 -6.40 -5.31
C SER A 29 25.69 -5.39 -4.84
N ALA A 30 26.13 -4.34 -4.16
CA ALA A 30 25.26 -3.24 -3.78
C ALA A 30 24.68 -2.56 -5.04
N VAL A 31 23.36 -2.39 -5.08
CA VAL A 31 22.66 -1.70 -6.18
C VAL A 31 22.45 -0.22 -5.89
N CYS A 32 22.65 0.20 -4.64
CA CYS A 32 22.61 1.60 -4.20
C CYS A 32 23.46 1.77 -2.94
N THR A 33 23.78 3.02 -2.62
CA THR A 33 24.51 3.38 -1.40
C THR A 33 23.55 3.69 -0.25
N THR A 34 24.08 3.72 0.97
CA THR A 34 23.31 4.14 2.16
C THR A 34 22.86 5.59 2.03
N GLU A 35 23.73 6.44 1.48
CA GLU A 35 23.49 7.88 1.26
C GLU A 35 22.33 8.11 0.30
N GLU A 36 22.23 7.32 -0.79
CA GLU A 36 21.12 7.37 -1.74
C GLU A 36 19.79 6.99 -1.08
N ILE A 37 19.77 5.95 -0.24
CA ILE A 37 18.58 5.56 0.52
C ILE A 37 18.17 6.66 1.49
N VAL A 38 19.12 7.25 2.23
CA VAL A 38 18.84 8.35 3.16
C VAL A 38 18.33 9.59 2.42
N ALA A 39 18.86 9.88 1.24
CA ALA A 39 18.36 10.97 0.40
C ALA A 39 16.93 10.70 -0.05
N ALA A 40 16.62 9.50 -0.58
CA ALA A 40 15.28 9.11 -0.98
C ALA A 40 14.26 9.20 0.18
N GLN A 41 14.65 8.80 1.40
CA GLN A 41 13.84 8.91 2.62
C GLN A 41 13.53 10.36 3.03
N LYS A 42 14.31 11.32 2.58
CA LYS A 42 14.04 12.76 2.79
C LYS A 42 13.19 13.31 1.64
N ASP A 43 13.47 12.90 0.42
CA ASP A 43 12.89 13.49 -0.78
C ASP A 43 11.45 13.06 -1.03
N TYR A 44 11.04 11.81 -0.74
CA TYR A 44 9.64 11.42 -0.89
C TYR A 44 8.68 12.27 -0.04
N LYS A 45 9.15 12.83 1.07
CA LYS A 45 8.34 13.71 1.94
C LYS A 45 7.94 15.01 1.26
N LYS A 46 8.71 15.45 0.24
CA LYS A 46 8.45 16.67 -0.52
C LYS A 46 7.36 16.48 -1.58
N VAL A 47 6.97 15.23 -1.87
CA VAL A 47 5.88 14.94 -2.83
C VAL A 47 4.60 15.63 -2.38
N PHE A 48 4.01 16.42 -3.29
CA PHE A 48 2.80 17.18 -3.03
C PHE A 48 1.57 16.28 -2.97
N VAL A 49 0.64 16.60 -2.09
CA VAL A 49 -0.68 15.93 -2.00
C VAL A 49 -1.76 17.00 -1.99
N HIS A 50 -2.64 16.93 -2.97
CA HIS A 50 -3.74 17.88 -3.07
C HIS A 50 -4.71 17.72 -1.88
N PRO A 51 -5.29 18.80 -1.32
CA PRO A 51 -6.24 18.72 -0.20
C PRO A 51 -7.40 17.75 -0.43
N LEU A 52 -7.96 17.68 -1.63
CA LEU A 52 -9.02 16.72 -1.97
C LEU A 52 -8.59 15.25 -1.82
N LEU A 53 -7.31 14.94 -2.01
CA LEU A 53 -6.79 13.58 -1.78
C LEU A 53 -6.59 13.30 -0.29
N LEU A 54 -6.31 14.32 0.52
CA LEU A 54 -6.30 14.18 1.99
C LEU A 54 -7.72 13.90 2.50
N ASP A 55 -8.72 14.59 1.95
CA ASP A 55 -10.13 14.35 2.27
C ASP A 55 -10.54 12.92 1.85
N TYR A 56 -10.15 12.48 0.65
CA TYR A 56 -10.41 11.13 0.16
C TYR A 56 -9.82 10.05 1.08
N MET A 57 -8.55 10.20 1.49
CA MET A 57 -7.90 9.27 2.44
C MET A 57 -8.62 9.27 3.81
N THR A 58 -9.08 10.44 4.24
CA THR A 58 -9.82 10.59 5.49
C THR A 58 -11.17 9.89 5.39
N GLU A 59 -11.90 10.07 4.29
CA GLU A 59 -13.19 9.42 4.06
C GLU A 59 -13.06 7.91 4.02
N LEU A 60 -12.05 7.34 3.33
CA LEU A 60 -11.76 5.91 3.36
C LEU A 60 -11.59 5.40 4.80
N SER A 61 -10.86 6.14 5.63
CA SER A 61 -10.65 5.79 7.03
C SER A 61 -11.93 5.89 7.86
N GLN A 62 -12.76 6.91 7.63
CA GLN A 62 -14.05 7.10 8.30
C GLN A 62 -15.03 5.99 7.93
N GLN A 63 -15.14 5.65 6.64
CA GLN A 63 -16.03 4.59 6.16
C GLN A 63 -15.61 3.22 6.72
N SER A 64 -14.30 2.95 6.85
CA SER A 64 -13.83 1.73 7.48
C SER A 64 -14.33 1.56 8.93
N ARG A 65 -14.50 2.67 9.68
CA ARG A 65 -15.01 2.67 11.06
C ARG A 65 -16.52 2.47 11.14
N ARG A 66 -17.25 2.76 10.06
CA ARG A 66 -18.72 2.62 9.97
C ARG A 66 -19.14 1.30 9.33
N HIS A 67 -18.18 0.53 8.83
CA HIS A 67 -18.49 -0.70 8.12
C HIS A 67 -19.06 -1.77 9.07
N PRO A 68 -20.21 -2.44 8.74
CA PRO A 68 -20.94 -3.30 9.66
C PRO A 68 -20.15 -4.52 10.18
N TYR A 69 -19.16 -4.98 9.41
CA TYR A 69 -18.30 -6.12 9.78
C TYR A 69 -16.99 -5.72 10.44
N VAL A 70 -16.78 -4.44 10.73
CA VAL A 70 -15.55 -3.93 11.34
C VAL A 70 -15.82 -3.51 12.78
N VAL A 71 -15.14 -4.13 13.73
CA VAL A 71 -15.17 -3.75 15.16
C VAL A 71 -14.26 -2.56 15.40
N THR A 72 -13.05 -2.58 14.79
CA THR A 72 -12.11 -1.47 14.87
C THR A 72 -11.63 -1.14 13.47
N GLY A 73 -11.98 0.04 12.98
CA GLY A 73 -11.55 0.55 11.68
C GLY A 73 -10.17 1.20 11.73
N VAL A 74 -9.79 1.81 10.62
CA VAL A 74 -8.49 2.46 10.43
C VAL A 74 -8.31 3.59 11.44
N SER A 75 -7.24 3.54 12.23
CA SER A 75 -6.87 4.61 13.17
C SER A 75 -6.26 5.81 12.43
N PRO A 76 -6.18 7.01 13.05
CA PRO A 76 -5.46 8.16 12.47
C PRO A 76 -4.01 7.83 12.08
N ARG A 77 -3.34 6.96 12.83
CA ARG A 77 -2.00 6.46 12.48
C ARG A 77 -2.02 5.64 11.18
N GLY A 78 -3.10 4.90 10.94
CA GLY A 78 -3.29 4.17 9.67
C GLY A 78 -3.47 5.12 8.49
N THR A 79 -4.23 6.21 8.66
CA THR A 79 -4.41 7.26 7.64
C THR A 79 -3.08 7.95 7.33
N LEU A 80 -2.26 8.26 8.35
CA LEU A 80 -0.91 8.80 8.15
C LEU A 80 0.02 7.80 7.43
N ALA A 81 -0.11 6.51 7.72
CA ALA A 81 0.64 5.48 7.01
C ALA A 81 0.23 5.42 5.52
N LEU A 82 -1.07 5.55 5.21
CA LEU A 82 -1.57 5.63 3.84
C LEU A 82 -1.00 6.84 3.11
N LEU A 83 -1.03 8.03 3.74
CA LEU A 83 -0.44 9.25 3.19
C LEU A 83 1.03 9.05 2.84
N ASN A 84 1.83 8.53 3.77
CA ASN A 84 3.27 8.33 3.56
C ASN A 84 3.54 7.27 2.48
N ALA A 85 2.78 6.18 2.45
CA ALA A 85 2.91 5.14 1.43
C ALA A 85 2.56 5.67 0.04
N SER A 86 1.49 6.47 -0.10
CA SER A 86 1.09 7.09 -1.37
C SER A 86 2.15 8.07 -1.89
N LYS A 87 2.75 8.87 -1.00
CA LYS A 87 3.86 9.76 -1.35
C LYS A 87 5.09 8.98 -1.82
N ALA A 88 5.45 7.91 -1.10
CA ALA A 88 6.57 7.05 -1.47
C ALA A 88 6.31 6.34 -2.81
N TYR A 89 5.08 5.88 -3.04
CA TYR A 89 4.68 5.24 -4.29
C TYR A 89 4.79 6.20 -5.47
N ALA A 90 4.27 7.43 -5.34
CA ALA A 90 4.42 8.48 -6.36
C ALA A 90 5.90 8.81 -6.65
N PHE A 91 6.72 8.93 -5.59
CA PHE A 91 8.16 9.19 -5.69
C PHE A 91 8.89 8.08 -6.46
N LEU A 92 8.59 6.81 -6.16
CA LEU A 92 9.17 5.67 -6.88
C LEU A 92 8.75 5.60 -8.36
N HIS A 93 7.66 6.29 -8.72
CA HIS A 93 7.21 6.48 -10.11
C HIS A 93 7.64 7.84 -10.68
N GLU A 94 8.70 8.44 -10.11
CA GLU A 94 9.33 9.70 -10.58
C GLU A 94 8.35 10.89 -10.64
N ARG A 95 7.30 10.88 -9.78
CA ARG A 95 6.31 11.96 -9.72
C ARG A 95 6.51 12.82 -8.46
N SER A 96 6.34 14.12 -8.62
CA SER A 96 6.41 15.10 -7.53
C SER A 96 5.06 15.35 -6.84
N PHE A 97 4.00 14.65 -7.26
CA PHE A 97 2.65 14.75 -6.70
C PHE A 97 1.95 13.39 -6.68
N VAL A 98 1.04 13.22 -5.73
CA VAL A 98 0.21 12.02 -5.59
C VAL A 98 -1.03 12.12 -6.47
N VAL A 99 -1.40 11.01 -7.10
CA VAL A 99 -2.67 10.84 -7.83
C VAL A 99 -3.56 9.80 -7.11
N PRO A 100 -4.88 9.77 -7.37
CA PRO A 100 -5.79 8.81 -6.73
C PRO A 100 -5.36 7.34 -6.90
N GLU A 101 -4.76 7.01 -8.04
CA GLU A 101 -4.28 5.67 -8.36
C GLU A 101 -3.17 5.21 -7.41
N ASP A 102 -2.33 6.13 -6.91
CA ASP A 102 -1.29 5.83 -5.93
C ASP A 102 -1.89 5.39 -4.60
N ILE A 103 -2.95 6.09 -4.19
CA ILE A 103 -3.68 5.77 -2.96
C ILE A 103 -4.29 4.37 -3.10
N LYS A 104 -4.97 4.09 -4.23
CA LYS A 104 -5.59 2.79 -4.50
C LYS A 104 -4.56 1.67 -4.54
N ALA A 105 -3.41 1.90 -5.16
CA ALA A 105 -2.35 0.90 -5.29
C ALA A 105 -1.80 0.42 -3.93
N VAL A 106 -1.72 1.31 -2.94
CA VAL A 106 -1.13 0.98 -1.64
C VAL A 106 -2.17 0.73 -0.53
N ALA A 107 -3.43 1.16 -0.71
CA ALA A 107 -4.43 1.17 0.36
C ALA A 107 -4.67 -0.22 0.97
N VAL A 108 -4.81 -1.26 0.16
CA VAL A 108 -5.05 -2.63 0.63
C VAL A 108 -3.89 -3.09 1.52
N PHE A 109 -2.66 -2.92 1.07
CA PHE A 109 -1.45 -3.34 1.79
C PHE A 109 -1.26 -2.57 3.10
N VAL A 110 -1.65 -1.31 3.13
CA VAL A 110 -1.47 -0.43 4.29
C VAL A 110 -2.60 -0.56 5.30
N LEU A 111 -3.85 -0.79 4.84
CA LEU A 111 -5.03 -0.67 5.70
C LEU A 111 -5.67 -2.01 6.08
N ALA A 112 -5.63 -3.04 5.22
CA ALA A 112 -6.37 -4.28 5.44
C ALA A 112 -5.99 -4.98 6.76
N HIS A 113 -4.71 -5.07 7.07
CA HIS A 113 -4.19 -5.69 8.28
C HIS A 113 -4.44 -4.88 9.57
N ARG A 114 -4.98 -3.66 9.44
CA ARG A 114 -5.30 -2.75 10.56
C ARG A 114 -6.77 -2.80 10.97
N LEU A 115 -7.58 -3.55 10.24
CA LEU A 115 -8.98 -3.76 10.55
C LEU A 115 -9.11 -4.92 11.54
N VAL A 116 -9.92 -4.71 12.58
CA VAL A 116 -10.39 -5.80 13.45
C VAL A 116 -11.81 -6.12 13.03
N LEU A 117 -12.01 -7.34 12.54
CA LEU A 117 -13.31 -7.79 12.02
C LEU A 117 -14.14 -8.45 13.11
N SER A 118 -15.47 -8.35 13.00
CA SER A 118 -16.41 -9.05 13.89
C SER A 118 -16.36 -10.56 13.61
N ARG A 119 -16.37 -11.36 14.68
CA ARG A 119 -16.53 -12.81 14.60
C ARG A 119 -18.02 -13.12 14.64
N GLY A 120 -18.63 -13.47 13.51
CA GLY A 120 -20.06 -13.79 13.45
C GLY A 120 -20.47 -14.52 12.18
N VAL A 121 -21.65 -15.14 12.22
CA VAL A 121 -22.28 -15.81 11.06
C VAL A 121 -22.50 -14.78 9.96
N GLY A 122 -21.83 -14.96 8.82
CA GLY A 122 -21.87 -14.04 7.66
C GLY A 122 -20.60 -13.23 7.42
N SER A 123 -19.62 -13.23 8.34
CA SER A 123 -18.36 -12.51 8.17
C SER A 123 -17.31 -13.42 7.52
N GLN A 124 -17.53 -13.77 6.25
CA GLN A 124 -16.47 -14.37 5.43
C GLN A 124 -15.60 -13.32 4.75
N SER A 125 -15.93 -12.03 4.91
CA SER A 125 -15.17 -10.95 4.32
C SER A 125 -13.82 -10.79 5.00
N THR A 126 -12.77 -10.71 4.19
CA THR A 126 -11.41 -10.40 4.63
C THR A 126 -11.21 -8.89 4.74
N GLY A 127 -10.20 -8.46 5.48
CA GLY A 127 -9.82 -7.04 5.51
C GLY A 127 -9.50 -6.49 4.13
N THR A 128 -8.96 -7.31 3.23
CA THR A 128 -8.69 -6.98 1.83
C THR A 128 -9.96 -6.64 1.09
N GLU A 129 -10.96 -7.53 1.10
CA GLU A 129 -12.24 -7.32 0.41
C GLU A 129 -12.98 -6.08 0.92
N ILE A 130 -12.89 -5.81 2.24
CA ILE A 130 -13.49 -4.61 2.81
C ILE A 130 -12.82 -3.35 2.27
N ILE A 131 -11.49 -3.30 2.24
CA ILE A 131 -10.78 -2.13 1.69
C ILE A 131 -11.03 -1.98 0.20
N GLU A 132 -11.02 -3.06 -0.59
CA GLU A 132 -11.34 -3.03 -2.01
C GLU A 132 -12.76 -2.49 -2.25
N LYS A 133 -13.73 -2.94 -1.45
CA LYS A 133 -15.08 -2.42 -1.51
C LYS A 133 -15.13 -0.92 -1.17
N LEU A 134 -14.47 -0.48 -0.11
CA LEU A 134 -14.40 0.94 0.24
C LEU A 134 -13.77 1.79 -0.87
N LEU A 135 -12.73 1.29 -1.54
CA LEU A 135 -12.10 1.96 -2.67
C LEU A 135 -13.04 2.09 -3.89
N SER A 136 -14.02 1.18 -4.03
CA SER A 136 -15.04 1.25 -5.07
C SER A 136 -16.21 2.16 -4.70
N ASP A 137 -16.58 2.18 -3.42
CA ASP A 137 -17.78 2.89 -2.93
C ASP A 137 -17.50 4.38 -2.67
N VAL A 138 -16.29 4.73 -2.21
CA VAL A 138 -15.90 6.12 -1.93
C VAL A 138 -15.54 6.82 -3.24
N ALA A 139 -16.29 7.88 -3.54
CA ALA A 139 -16.07 8.65 -4.75
C ALA A 139 -14.65 9.24 -4.80
N VAL A 140 -13.95 8.94 -5.89
CA VAL A 140 -12.66 9.59 -6.17
C VAL A 140 -12.94 11.06 -6.51
N PRO A 141 -12.19 12.02 -5.94
CA PRO A 141 -12.34 13.41 -6.32
C PRO A 141 -12.05 13.57 -7.81
N THR A 142 -13.10 13.92 -8.58
CA THR A 142 -12.98 14.24 -10.00
C THR A 142 -12.52 15.66 -10.16
N GLU A 143 -11.61 15.87 -11.07
CA GLU A 143 -10.81 17.07 -11.23
C GLU A 143 -11.61 18.35 -11.45
N ASN A 144 -11.33 19.33 -10.63
CA ASN A 144 -11.07 20.72 -11.07
C ASN A 144 -9.72 21.14 -10.46
N TRP A 145 -8.64 20.52 -10.90
CA TRP A 145 -7.27 20.77 -10.44
C TRP A 145 -6.77 22.18 -10.80
N GLY A 146 -7.56 22.95 -11.55
CA GLY A 146 -7.16 24.19 -12.20
C GLY A 146 -7.75 25.49 -11.65
N LYS A 147 -8.41 25.51 -10.48
CA LYS A 147 -8.97 26.77 -9.91
C LYS A 147 -8.75 26.86 -8.42
N HIS A 148 -7.53 27.12 -8.01
CA HIS A 148 -7.22 27.87 -6.80
C HIS A 148 -6.06 28.81 -7.16
N GLU A 149 -6.43 30.02 -7.60
CA GLU A 149 -5.62 31.22 -7.45
C GLU A 149 -5.52 31.57 -5.97
#